data_0987ef727299725c068930d88d3401f0
#
_entry.id   0987ef727299725c068930d88d3401f0
#
_cell.length_a   1.000
_cell.length_b   1.000
_cell.length_c   1.000
_cell.angle_alpha   90.00
_cell.angle_beta   90.00
_cell.angle_gamma   90.00
#
_symmetry.space_group_name_H-M   'P 1'
#
loop_
_entity.id
_entity.type
_entity.pdbx_description
1 polymer ?
#
loop_
_entity_poly.entity_id
_entity_poly.type
_entity_poly.pdbx_seq_one_letter_code
_entity_poly.pdbx_strand_id
1 'polypeptide(L)'
;MSESLDLAAAKKPLFAPGTRYAYSNTEYTLLGLVIEHTTGHTWQQQVTDRVIRPLGLRATVLPAAGNRSWMGPYAHGYLEVNGKVFDVSSVDPSMAGAAGGHALITTGGDLVRFLDALLAGRLFRRPETLRQMLTFAPAPDVGGQVGYGLGIERRVAPGGIDLSGHLGGAGGYYAYVGRLRRQQVTFAAAMNSSADPSLLLFPVFRTLANAR
;
A
#
# COMPACT_ATOMS: atom_id res chain seq x y z
N MET A 1 -3.11 -17.00 9.29
CA MET A 1 -3.79 -16.68 8.01
C MET A 1 -5.17 -17.33 7.90
N SER A 2 -5.38 -18.59 8.33
CA SER A 2 -6.67 -19.30 8.23
C SER A 2 -7.79 -18.60 9.01
N GLU A 3 -7.56 -18.23 10.25
CA GLU A 3 -8.59 -17.68 11.15
C GLU A 3 -9.30 -16.43 10.61
N SER A 4 -8.55 -15.48 10.03
CA SER A 4 -9.16 -14.28 9.41
C SER A 4 -10.03 -14.62 8.20
N LEU A 5 -9.66 -15.65 7.45
CA LEU A 5 -10.42 -16.14 6.30
C LEU A 5 -11.65 -16.89 6.73
N ASP A 6 -11.55 -17.71 7.78
CA ASP A 6 -12.69 -18.44 8.35
C ASP A 6 -13.74 -17.48 8.89
N LEU A 7 -13.29 -16.41 9.58
CA LEU A 7 -14.17 -15.33 10.05
C LEU A 7 -14.84 -14.57 8.91
N ALA A 8 -14.13 -14.35 7.80
CA ALA A 8 -14.69 -13.69 6.63
C ALA A 8 -15.66 -14.60 5.87
N ALA A 9 -15.32 -15.88 5.71
CA ALA A 9 -16.17 -16.87 5.04
C ALA A 9 -17.49 -17.14 5.78
N ALA A 10 -17.51 -16.95 7.09
CA ALA A 10 -18.73 -17.06 7.90
C ALA A 10 -19.72 -15.89 7.69
N LYS A 11 -19.31 -14.82 7.02
CA LYS A 11 -20.14 -13.64 6.76
C LYS A 11 -20.77 -13.70 5.37
N LYS A 12 -21.97 -13.12 5.24
CA LYS A 12 -22.60 -12.95 3.93
C LYS A 12 -21.82 -11.94 3.10
N PRO A 13 -21.71 -12.13 1.77
CA PRO A 13 -21.15 -11.12 0.87
C PRO A 13 -21.86 -9.77 1.03
N LEU A 14 -21.12 -8.67 0.99
CA LEU A 14 -21.68 -7.31 1.10
C LEU A 14 -22.55 -6.95 -0.12
N PHE A 15 -22.28 -7.56 -1.27
CA PHE A 15 -22.99 -7.35 -2.55
C PHE A 15 -22.67 -8.50 -3.51
N ALA A 16 -23.42 -8.60 -4.59
CA ALA A 16 -23.14 -9.58 -5.63
C ALA A 16 -21.81 -9.27 -6.34
N PRO A 17 -20.99 -10.28 -6.69
CA PRO A 17 -19.74 -10.09 -7.37
C PRO A 17 -19.86 -9.23 -8.63
N GLY A 18 -18.89 -8.32 -8.82
CA GLY A 18 -18.83 -7.41 -9.97
C GLY A 18 -19.78 -6.20 -9.92
N THR A 19 -20.60 -6.04 -8.87
CA THR A 19 -21.62 -4.97 -8.81
C THR A 19 -21.14 -3.71 -8.10
N ARG A 20 -20.22 -3.82 -7.16
CA ARG A 20 -19.72 -2.68 -6.36
C ARG A 20 -18.28 -2.91 -5.93
N TYR A 21 -17.66 -1.86 -5.41
CA TYR A 21 -16.35 -1.87 -4.78
C TYR A 21 -16.47 -1.75 -3.27
N ALA A 22 -15.66 -2.52 -2.55
CA ALA A 22 -15.30 -2.29 -1.15
C ALA A 22 -13.87 -2.76 -0.92
N TYR A 23 -13.07 -1.95 -0.24
CA TYR A 23 -11.71 -2.33 0.11
C TYR A 23 -11.72 -3.43 1.18
N SER A 24 -10.85 -4.43 1.00
CA SER A 24 -10.74 -5.54 1.96
C SER A 24 -9.29 -6.02 2.09
N ASN A 25 -8.72 -5.94 3.29
CA ASN A 25 -7.43 -6.56 3.60
C ASN A 25 -7.47 -8.10 3.46
N THR A 26 -8.62 -8.71 3.72
CA THR A 26 -8.81 -10.16 3.59
C THR A 26 -8.59 -10.66 2.17
N GLU A 27 -8.95 -9.86 1.16
CA GLU A 27 -8.70 -10.19 -0.25
C GLU A 27 -7.20 -10.27 -0.55
N TYR A 28 -6.38 -9.43 0.04
CA TYR A 28 -4.91 -9.51 -0.11
C TYR A 28 -4.33 -10.75 0.57
N THR A 29 -4.92 -11.19 1.69
CA THR A 29 -4.57 -12.48 2.30
C THR A 29 -4.88 -13.64 1.33
N LEU A 30 -6.06 -13.63 0.69
CA LEU A 30 -6.41 -14.62 -0.34
C LEU A 30 -5.45 -14.58 -1.53
N LEU A 31 -5.07 -13.40 -2.02
CA LEU A 31 -4.09 -13.27 -3.10
C LEU A 31 -2.73 -13.86 -2.71
N GLY A 32 -2.29 -13.69 -1.46
CA GLY A 32 -1.10 -14.34 -0.93
C GLY A 32 -1.19 -15.87 -1.06
N LEU A 33 -2.29 -16.47 -0.63
CA LEU A 33 -2.52 -17.93 -0.76
C LEU A 33 -2.59 -18.40 -2.22
N VAL A 34 -3.19 -17.60 -3.12
CA VAL A 34 -3.21 -17.90 -4.56
C VAL A 34 -1.79 -17.92 -5.13
N ILE A 35 -0.94 -16.97 -4.74
CA ILE A 35 0.48 -16.95 -5.14
C ILE A 35 1.17 -18.22 -4.63
N GLU A 36 1.01 -18.57 -3.36
CA GLU A 36 1.63 -19.75 -2.77
C GLU A 36 1.18 -21.05 -3.46
N HIS A 37 -0.13 -21.19 -3.69
CA HIS A 37 -0.68 -22.35 -4.36
C HIS A 37 -0.20 -22.51 -5.81
N THR A 38 -0.12 -21.39 -6.54
CA THR A 38 0.24 -21.42 -7.98
C THR A 38 1.73 -21.50 -8.24
N THR A 39 2.57 -21.09 -7.29
CA THR A 39 4.02 -21.03 -7.49
C THR A 39 4.78 -22.07 -6.67
N GLY A 40 4.19 -22.67 -5.64
CA GLY A 40 4.87 -23.53 -4.69
C GLY A 40 5.85 -22.80 -3.76
N HIS A 41 5.83 -21.46 -3.76
CA HIS A 41 6.71 -20.60 -2.96
C HIS A 41 5.89 -19.61 -2.15
N THR A 42 6.43 -19.14 -1.03
CA THR A 42 5.74 -18.13 -0.22
C THR A 42 5.56 -16.84 -1.00
N TRP A 43 4.48 -16.09 -0.72
CA TRP A 43 4.25 -14.81 -1.37
C TRP A 43 5.39 -13.82 -1.09
N GLN A 44 6.03 -13.89 0.10
CA GLN A 44 7.19 -13.07 0.46
C GLN A 44 8.38 -13.37 -0.46
N GLN A 45 8.65 -14.66 -0.75
CA GLN A 45 9.67 -15.04 -1.71
C GLN A 45 9.36 -14.49 -3.10
N GLN A 46 8.12 -14.62 -3.56
CA GLN A 46 7.70 -14.11 -4.87
C GLN A 46 7.84 -12.60 -4.99
N VAL A 47 7.44 -11.83 -3.97
CA VAL A 47 7.63 -10.36 -3.94
C VAL A 47 9.12 -10.03 -3.92
N THR A 48 9.91 -10.73 -3.12
CA THR A 48 11.36 -10.50 -3.05
C THR A 48 12.03 -10.75 -4.40
N ASP A 49 11.73 -11.89 -5.04
CA ASP A 49 12.41 -12.33 -6.25
C ASP A 49 11.94 -11.59 -7.51
N ARG A 50 10.66 -11.17 -7.55
CA ARG A 50 10.09 -10.54 -8.74
C ARG A 50 9.97 -9.02 -8.66
N VAL A 51 10.08 -8.43 -7.46
CA VAL A 51 9.92 -6.99 -7.26
C VAL A 51 11.14 -6.39 -6.57
N ILE A 52 11.41 -6.78 -5.31
CA ILE A 52 12.41 -6.13 -4.47
C ILE A 52 13.81 -6.25 -5.10
N ARG A 53 14.23 -7.47 -5.40
CA ARG A 53 15.57 -7.75 -5.93
C ARG A 53 15.78 -7.18 -7.35
N PRO A 54 14.89 -7.40 -8.34
CA PRO A 54 15.08 -6.86 -9.68
C PRO A 54 15.08 -5.34 -9.76
N LEU A 55 14.35 -4.66 -8.87
CA LEU A 55 14.31 -3.21 -8.82
C LEU A 55 15.40 -2.59 -7.93
N GLY A 56 16.20 -3.42 -7.25
CA GLY A 56 17.23 -2.95 -6.33
C GLY A 56 16.67 -2.13 -5.17
N LEU A 57 15.53 -2.54 -4.59
CA LEU A 57 14.91 -1.87 -3.44
C LEU A 57 15.64 -2.28 -2.16
N ARG A 58 16.82 -1.69 -1.95
CA ARG A 58 17.78 -2.12 -0.93
C ARG A 58 17.35 -1.85 0.51
N ALA A 59 16.45 -0.89 0.71
CA ALA A 59 15.89 -0.53 2.00
C ALA A 59 14.46 -1.07 2.20
N THR A 60 14.04 -2.02 1.37
CA THR A 60 12.72 -2.65 1.44
C THR A 60 12.84 -4.08 1.92
N VAL A 61 12.16 -4.39 3.02
CA VAL A 61 12.13 -5.73 3.63
C VAL A 61 10.70 -6.13 3.97
N LEU A 62 10.43 -7.44 3.89
CA LEU A 62 9.20 -8.06 4.34
C LEU A 62 9.49 -8.72 5.71
N PRO A 63 9.07 -8.11 6.82
CA PRO A 63 9.38 -8.66 8.14
C PRO A 63 8.64 -9.98 8.34
N ALA A 64 9.35 -10.96 8.88
CA ALA A 64 8.73 -12.22 9.29
C ALA A 64 7.87 -12.00 10.54
N ALA A 65 6.77 -12.73 10.66
CA ALA A 65 5.89 -12.68 11.83
C ALA A 65 6.67 -12.98 13.11
N GLY A 66 6.47 -12.17 14.13
CA GLY A 66 7.18 -12.24 15.42
C GLY A 66 8.61 -11.69 15.41
N ASN A 67 9.15 -11.34 14.26
CA ASN A 67 10.46 -10.70 14.18
C ASN A 67 10.35 -9.20 14.44
N ARG A 68 10.81 -8.77 15.61
CA ARG A 68 10.85 -7.36 16.04
C ARG A 68 12.22 -6.72 15.86
N SER A 69 13.18 -7.44 15.27
CA SER A 69 14.51 -6.90 15.00
C SER A 69 14.49 -6.06 13.75
N TRP A 70 14.73 -4.77 13.91
CA TRP A 70 14.86 -3.83 12.79
C TRP A 70 16.31 -3.83 12.29
N MET A 71 16.45 -3.82 10.99
CA MET A 71 17.76 -3.70 10.36
C MET A 71 18.05 -2.24 10.00
N GLY A 72 18.94 -1.61 10.77
CA GLY A 72 19.38 -0.23 10.54
C GLY A 72 18.51 0.82 11.23
N PRO A 73 18.79 2.11 11.00
CA PRO A 73 18.03 3.21 11.58
C PRO A 73 16.62 3.27 10.97
N TYR A 74 15.63 3.52 11.83
CA TYR A 74 14.23 3.66 11.44
C TYR A 74 13.57 4.81 12.20
N ALA A 75 12.49 5.36 11.65
CA ALA A 75 11.67 6.33 12.35
C ALA A 75 10.79 5.61 13.37
N HIS A 76 10.78 6.08 14.63
CA HIS A 76 9.85 5.59 15.64
C HIS A 76 8.41 5.95 15.28
N GLY A 77 7.48 5.00 15.46
CA GLY A 77 6.05 5.20 15.20
C GLY A 77 5.30 5.57 16.47
N TYR A 78 4.35 6.50 16.36
CA TYR A 78 3.61 7.00 17.50
C TYR A 78 2.09 6.85 17.28
N LEU A 79 1.43 6.28 18.28
CA LEU A 79 -0.02 6.11 18.32
C LEU A 79 -0.59 6.99 19.42
N GLU A 80 -1.55 7.83 19.09
CA GLU A 80 -2.32 8.59 20.08
C GLU A 80 -3.62 7.85 20.42
N VAL A 81 -3.83 7.60 21.71
CA VAL A 81 -5.05 7.01 22.23
C VAL A 81 -5.51 7.81 23.44
N ASN A 82 -6.70 8.40 23.38
CA ASN A 82 -7.28 9.19 24.45
C ASN A 82 -6.34 10.31 24.96
N GLY A 83 -5.67 11.04 24.06
CA GLY A 83 -4.75 12.12 24.37
C GLY A 83 -3.39 11.68 24.93
N LYS A 84 -3.10 10.37 24.95
CA LYS A 84 -1.80 9.84 25.34
C LYS A 84 -1.06 9.31 24.13
N VAL A 85 0.21 9.66 23.99
CA VAL A 85 1.07 9.20 22.89
C VAL A 85 1.87 7.99 23.35
N PHE A 86 1.83 6.93 22.57
CA PHE A 86 2.57 5.68 22.79
C PHE A 86 3.56 5.48 21.66
N ASP A 87 4.80 5.14 21.99
CA ASP A 87 5.79 4.64 21.05
C ASP A 87 5.43 3.18 20.71
N VAL A 88 5.11 2.93 19.46
CA VAL A 88 4.69 1.60 18.95
C VAL A 88 5.76 0.93 18.10
N SER A 89 6.96 1.46 18.10
CA SER A 89 8.09 0.95 17.30
C SER A 89 8.47 -0.49 17.62
N SER A 90 8.16 -0.97 18.84
CA SER A 90 8.38 -2.35 19.26
C SER A 90 7.26 -3.33 18.89
N VAL A 91 6.17 -2.85 18.30
CA VAL A 91 5.07 -3.72 17.82
C VAL A 91 5.59 -4.53 16.63
N ASP A 92 5.07 -5.75 16.46
CA ASP A 92 5.45 -6.62 15.35
C ASP A 92 5.21 -5.92 14.00
N PRO A 93 6.26 -5.59 13.25
CA PRO A 93 6.15 -4.82 12.02
C PRO A 93 5.53 -5.62 10.86
N SER A 94 5.44 -6.94 10.98
CA SER A 94 4.81 -7.77 9.95
C SER A 94 3.31 -7.55 9.86
N MET A 95 2.69 -6.98 10.90
CA MET A 95 1.23 -6.86 11.02
C MET A 95 0.49 -8.19 10.88
N ALA A 96 1.15 -9.30 11.21
CA ALA A 96 0.61 -10.66 11.05
C ALA A 96 -0.72 -10.87 11.77
N GLY A 97 -0.92 -10.20 12.91
CA GLY A 97 -2.16 -10.26 13.69
C GLY A 97 -3.28 -9.33 13.20
N ALA A 98 -2.99 -8.35 12.32
CA ALA A 98 -3.96 -7.33 11.94
C ALA A 98 -4.25 -7.27 10.43
N ALA A 99 -3.20 -7.36 9.60
CA ALA A 99 -3.33 -7.21 8.14
C ALA A 99 -2.84 -8.46 7.38
N GLY A 100 -2.90 -9.63 8.01
CA GLY A 100 -2.48 -10.88 7.38
C GLY A 100 -0.98 -10.96 7.06
N GLY A 101 -0.16 -10.10 7.68
CA GLY A 101 1.29 -10.09 7.45
C GLY A 101 1.73 -9.42 6.16
N HIS A 102 0.94 -8.52 5.59
CA HIS A 102 1.24 -7.87 4.31
C HIS A 102 1.94 -6.51 4.44
N ALA A 103 2.36 -6.13 5.63
CA ALA A 103 3.13 -4.93 5.83
C ALA A 103 4.59 -5.12 5.37
N LEU A 104 5.20 -4.05 4.90
CA LEU A 104 6.61 -4.00 4.56
C LEU A 104 7.25 -2.76 5.18
N ILE A 105 8.54 -2.85 5.43
CA ILE A 105 9.38 -1.73 5.85
C ILE A 105 10.09 -1.24 4.60
N THR A 106 10.06 0.08 4.37
CA THR A 106 10.65 0.66 3.17
C THR A 106 11.06 2.11 3.38
N THR A 107 11.60 2.73 2.37
CA THR A 107 11.89 4.16 2.31
C THR A 107 11.11 4.85 1.20
N GLY A 108 10.94 6.17 1.29
CA GLY A 108 10.31 6.95 0.22
C GLY A 108 11.02 6.79 -1.13
N GLY A 109 12.36 6.67 -1.12
CA GLY A 109 13.14 6.45 -2.34
C GLY A 109 12.85 5.11 -3.02
N ASP A 110 12.70 4.04 -2.23
CA ASP A 110 12.34 2.72 -2.77
C ASP A 110 10.89 2.69 -3.26
N LEU A 111 9.96 3.36 -2.56
CA LEU A 111 8.57 3.49 -3.02
C LEU A 111 8.47 4.22 -4.36
N VAL A 112 9.20 5.32 -4.53
CA VAL A 112 9.25 6.05 -5.82
C VAL A 112 9.80 5.14 -6.92
N ARG A 113 10.93 4.47 -6.68
CA ARG A 113 11.54 3.54 -7.64
C ARG A 113 10.60 2.40 -8.02
N PHE A 114 9.88 1.85 -7.04
CA PHE A 114 8.88 0.81 -7.28
C PHE A 114 7.75 1.32 -8.17
N LEU A 115 7.11 2.45 -7.82
CA LEU A 115 5.95 2.95 -8.56
C LEU A 115 6.35 3.38 -9.99
N ASP A 116 7.51 3.99 -10.18
CA ASP A 116 8.03 4.33 -11.50
C ASP A 116 8.25 3.08 -12.36
N ALA A 117 8.83 2.03 -11.80
CA ALA A 117 9.03 0.77 -12.50
C ALA A 117 7.73 0.06 -12.85
N LEU A 118 6.76 0.08 -11.92
CA LEU A 118 5.43 -0.49 -12.12
C LEU A 118 4.70 0.21 -13.26
N LEU A 119 4.62 1.54 -13.23
CA LEU A 119 3.90 2.32 -14.23
C LEU A 119 4.61 2.36 -15.58
N ALA A 120 5.92 2.16 -15.61
CA ALA A 120 6.69 1.93 -16.84
C ALA A 120 6.55 0.50 -17.40
N GLY A 121 5.77 -0.37 -16.75
CA GLY A 121 5.52 -1.75 -17.22
C GLY A 121 6.66 -2.72 -16.98
N ARG A 122 7.73 -2.32 -16.27
CA ARG A 122 8.95 -3.14 -16.09
C ARG A 122 8.73 -4.43 -15.28
N LEU A 123 7.62 -4.54 -14.56
CA LEU A 123 7.27 -5.72 -13.75
C LEU A 123 6.39 -6.71 -14.50
N PHE A 124 5.96 -6.39 -15.71
CA PHE A 124 5.03 -7.22 -16.48
C PHE A 124 5.66 -7.76 -17.74
N ARG A 125 5.39 -9.02 -18.05
CA ARG A 125 5.82 -9.64 -19.32
C ARG A 125 4.97 -9.16 -20.51
N ARG A 126 3.73 -8.76 -20.25
CA ARG A 126 2.75 -8.36 -21.27
C ARG A 126 2.18 -6.98 -20.91
N PRO A 127 2.16 -6.03 -21.86
CA PRO A 127 1.60 -4.70 -21.63
C PRO A 127 0.12 -4.70 -21.22
N GLU A 128 -0.63 -5.73 -21.66
CA GLU A 128 -2.04 -5.93 -21.33
C GLU A 128 -2.26 -6.02 -19.84
N THR A 129 -1.35 -6.67 -19.10
CA THR A 129 -1.45 -6.83 -17.64
C THR A 129 -1.41 -5.48 -16.93
N LEU A 130 -0.51 -4.58 -17.34
CA LEU A 130 -0.50 -3.21 -16.80
C LEU A 130 -1.78 -2.45 -17.16
N ARG A 131 -2.27 -2.60 -18.41
CA ARG A 131 -3.54 -1.96 -18.80
C ARG A 131 -4.72 -2.44 -17.95
N GLN A 132 -4.81 -3.74 -17.70
CA GLN A 132 -5.82 -4.31 -16.79
C GLN A 132 -5.69 -3.75 -15.37
N MET A 133 -4.47 -3.68 -14.83
CA MET A 133 -4.21 -3.10 -13.51
C MET A 133 -4.67 -1.65 -13.41
N LEU A 134 -4.50 -0.86 -14.47
CA LEU A 134 -4.87 0.56 -14.53
C LEU A 134 -6.29 0.81 -15.03
N THR A 135 -7.10 -0.24 -15.20
CA THR A 135 -8.53 -0.10 -15.48
C THR A 135 -9.27 0.15 -14.17
N PHE A 136 -9.65 1.41 -13.94
CA PHE A 136 -10.24 1.83 -12.68
C PHE A 136 -11.76 1.63 -12.69
N ALA A 137 -12.25 0.79 -11.76
CA ALA A 137 -13.65 0.75 -11.40
C ALA A 137 -14.01 1.96 -10.51
N PRO A 138 -15.24 2.50 -10.60
CA PRO A 138 -15.69 3.55 -9.69
C PRO A 138 -15.56 3.09 -8.24
N ALA A 139 -14.85 3.86 -7.43
CA ALA A 139 -14.58 3.55 -6.03
C ALA A 139 -14.60 4.86 -5.23
N PRO A 140 -15.75 5.52 -5.11
CA PRO A 140 -15.87 6.76 -4.36
C PRO A 140 -15.60 6.47 -2.89
N ASP A 141 -14.66 7.19 -2.31
CA ASP A 141 -14.25 7.07 -0.94
C ASP A 141 -13.88 8.46 -0.38
N VAL A 142 -13.61 8.52 0.91
CA VAL A 142 -13.09 9.73 1.57
C VAL A 142 -11.71 10.10 1.00
N GLY A 143 -11.39 11.39 1.00
CA GLY A 143 -10.07 11.87 0.57
C GLY A 143 -9.84 11.92 -0.95
N GLY A 144 -10.91 11.96 -1.75
CA GLY A 144 -10.83 12.21 -3.20
C GLY A 144 -10.51 10.99 -4.04
N GLN A 145 -10.63 9.76 -3.51
CA GLN A 145 -10.56 8.56 -4.32
C GLN A 145 -11.74 8.54 -5.30
N VAL A 146 -11.46 8.34 -6.57
CA VAL A 146 -12.48 8.30 -7.64
C VAL A 146 -12.53 6.97 -8.37
N GLY A 147 -11.51 6.12 -8.18
CA GLY A 147 -11.47 4.79 -8.76
C GLY A 147 -10.42 3.89 -8.15
N TYR A 148 -10.59 2.57 -8.32
CA TYR A 148 -9.65 1.56 -7.88
C TYR A 148 -9.40 0.54 -8.98
N GLY A 149 -8.13 0.29 -9.26
CA GLY A 149 -7.66 -0.72 -10.20
C GLY A 149 -7.26 -2.00 -9.46
N LEU A 150 -6.30 -2.74 -9.97
CA LEU A 150 -5.78 -3.92 -9.28
C LEU A 150 -4.63 -3.50 -8.35
N GLY A 151 -4.97 -3.13 -7.11
CA GLY A 151 -4.01 -2.70 -6.10
C GLY A 151 -3.46 -1.28 -6.28
N ILE A 152 -4.12 -0.45 -7.06
CA ILE A 152 -3.77 0.95 -7.28
C ILE A 152 -5.02 1.82 -7.28
N GLU A 153 -4.99 2.92 -6.57
CA GLU A 153 -6.08 3.88 -6.52
C GLU A 153 -5.86 5.05 -7.48
N ARG A 154 -6.95 5.65 -7.92
CA ARG A 154 -6.95 6.95 -8.59
C ARG A 154 -7.62 7.97 -7.68
N ARG A 155 -6.96 9.09 -7.45
CA ARG A 155 -7.47 10.21 -6.65
C ARG A 155 -7.48 11.49 -7.45
N VAL A 156 -8.50 12.32 -7.19
CA VAL A 156 -8.53 13.71 -7.65
C VAL A 156 -8.52 14.60 -6.42
N ALA A 157 -7.36 15.18 -6.12
CA ALA A 157 -7.18 16.08 -5.00
C ALA A 157 -7.67 17.51 -5.33
N PRO A 158 -7.86 18.38 -4.32
CA PRO A 158 -8.23 19.78 -4.52
C PRO A 158 -7.33 20.47 -5.56
N GLY A 159 -7.93 21.31 -6.42
CA GLY A 159 -7.23 21.92 -7.54
C GLY A 159 -7.14 21.04 -8.80
N GLY A 160 -7.84 19.91 -8.83
CA GLY A 160 -7.89 19.02 -10.01
C GLY A 160 -6.61 18.20 -10.19
N ILE A 161 -5.85 17.96 -9.13
CA ILE A 161 -4.62 17.16 -9.15
C ILE A 161 -4.99 15.68 -9.29
N ASP A 162 -4.73 15.10 -10.46
CA ASP A 162 -5.02 13.70 -10.78
C ASP A 162 -3.82 12.82 -10.47
N LEU A 163 -4.01 11.85 -9.57
CA LEU A 163 -2.98 10.98 -9.00
C LEU A 163 -3.32 9.51 -9.24
N SER A 164 -2.29 8.69 -9.45
CA SER A 164 -2.38 7.23 -9.31
C SER A 164 -1.34 6.77 -8.31
N GLY A 165 -1.74 5.94 -7.35
CA GLY A 165 -0.85 5.49 -6.28
C GLY A 165 -1.58 4.65 -5.24
N HIS A 166 -1.11 4.69 -4.01
CA HIS A 166 -1.79 4.04 -2.89
C HIS A 166 -1.39 4.65 -1.54
N LEU A 167 -2.36 4.73 -0.62
CA LEU A 167 -2.16 5.05 0.78
C LEU A 167 -1.95 3.75 1.57
N GLY A 168 -1.01 3.74 2.48
CA GLY A 168 -0.84 2.68 3.46
C GLY A 168 -0.81 3.24 4.88
N GLY A 169 -1.36 2.51 5.83
CA GLY A 169 -1.33 2.90 7.24
C GLY A 169 -1.30 1.68 8.15
N ALA A 170 -0.41 1.68 9.11
CA ALA A 170 -0.30 0.62 10.10
C ALA A 170 0.45 1.12 11.35
N GLY A 171 -0.08 0.80 12.54
CA GLY A 171 0.64 0.89 13.80
C GLY A 171 1.40 2.19 14.05
N GLY A 172 0.79 3.36 13.87
CA GLY A 172 1.45 4.64 14.09
C GLY A 172 2.30 5.15 12.91
N TYR A 173 2.12 4.57 11.72
CA TYR A 173 2.76 5.02 10.48
C TYR A 173 1.73 5.16 9.37
N TYR A 174 1.90 6.18 8.54
CA TYR A 174 1.23 6.33 7.26
C TYR A 174 2.25 6.59 6.16
N ALA A 175 1.98 6.06 4.97
CA ALA A 175 2.77 6.33 3.79
C ALA A 175 1.85 6.47 2.57
N TYR A 176 2.17 7.40 1.70
CA TYR A 176 1.55 7.53 0.40
C TYR A 176 2.64 7.51 -0.67
N VAL A 177 2.45 6.72 -1.70
CA VAL A 177 3.23 6.82 -2.93
C VAL A 177 2.27 7.13 -4.07
N GLY A 178 2.59 8.14 -4.86
CA GLY A 178 1.72 8.59 -5.94
C GLY A 178 2.46 9.17 -7.12
N ARG A 179 1.84 9.09 -8.29
CA ARG A 179 2.30 9.72 -9.52
C ARG A 179 1.28 10.75 -9.98
N LEU A 180 1.72 11.97 -10.17
CA LEU A 180 0.98 13.02 -10.84
C LEU A 180 0.82 12.62 -12.32
N ARG A 181 -0.41 12.35 -12.74
CA ARG A 181 -0.68 11.77 -14.07
C ARG A 181 -0.37 12.72 -15.21
N ARG A 182 -0.59 14.01 -15.02
CA ARG A 182 -0.30 15.04 -16.06
C ARG A 182 1.18 15.39 -16.11
N GLN A 183 1.81 15.63 -14.96
CA GLN A 183 3.21 16.04 -14.86
C GLN A 183 4.18 14.86 -14.97
N GLN A 184 3.71 13.64 -14.82
CA GLN A 184 4.51 12.42 -14.80
C GLN A 184 5.58 12.42 -13.69
N VAL A 185 5.29 13.07 -12.57
CA VAL A 185 6.16 13.14 -11.39
C VAL A 185 5.69 12.14 -10.34
N THR A 186 6.58 11.28 -9.89
CA THR A 186 6.33 10.34 -8.79
C THR A 186 6.89 10.90 -7.49
N PHE A 187 6.14 10.76 -6.42
CA PHE A 187 6.55 11.18 -5.07
C PHE A 187 6.14 10.15 -4.03
N ALA A 188 6.80 10.18 -2.90
CA ALA A 188 6.39 9.45 -1.71
C ALA A 188 6.39 10.39 -0.52
N ALA A 189 5.45 10.20 0.39
CA ALA A 189 5.36 10.92 1.64
C ALA A 189 5.07 9.92 2.76
N ALA A 190 5.69 10.12 3.93
CA ALA A 190 5.52 9.25 5.08
C ALA A 190 5.35 10.08 6.35
N MET A 191 4.57 9.56 7.28
CA MET A 191 4.32 10.13 8.60
C MET A 191 4.44 9.01 9.64
N ASN A 192 5.09 9.30 10.73
CA ASN A 192 5.32 8.36 11.84
C ASN A 192 4.38 8.62 13.03
N SER A 193 3.15 8.94 12.74
CA SER A 193 2.10 9.27 13.71
C SER A 193 0.77 8.71 13.26
N SER A 194 -0.13 8.44 14.21
CA SER A 194 -1.53 8.08 13.94
C SER A 194 -2.44 9.29 13.70
N ALA A 195 -1.89 10.49 13.60
CA ALA A 195 -2.65 11.67 13.23
C ALA A 195 -3.31 11.50 11.84
N ASP A 196 -4.28 12.36 11.54
CA ASP A 196 -4.99 12.32 10.26
C ASP A 196 -4.00 12.41 9.07
N PRO A 197 -3.95 11.42 8.17
CA PRO A 197 -3.06 11.43 7.02
C PRO A 197 -3.29 12.62 6.07
N SER A 198 -4.41 13.31 6.15
CA SER A 198 -4.65 14.55 5.40
C SER A 198 -3.65 15.65 5.77
N LEU A 199 -3.17 15.67 7.02
CA LEU A 199 -2.12 16.59 7.49
C LEU A 199 -0.80 16.40 6.72
N LEU A 200 -0.52 15.20 6.25
CA LEU A 200 0.61 14.89 5.38
C LEU A 200 0.31 15.20 3.92
N LEU A 201 -0.83 14.74 3.43
CA LEU A 201 -1.13 14.73 2.00
C LEU A 201 -1.48 16.12 1.46
N PHE A 202 -2.25 16.94 2.17
CA PHE A 202 -2.66 18.26 1.67
C PHE A 202 -1.50 19.23 1.45
N PRO A 203 -0.51 19.37 2.35
CA PRO A 203 0.67 20.19 2.07
C PRO A 203 1.44 19.74 0.85
N VAL A 204 1.62 18.42 0.69
CA VAL A 204 2.29 17.83 -0.49
C VAL A 204 1.52 18.16 -1.75
N PHE A 205 0.21 17.91 -1.79
CA PHE A 205 -0.62 18.20 -2.96
C PHE A 205 -0.60 19.67 -3.33
N ARG A 206 -0.69 20.57 -2.34
CA ARG A 206 -0.61 22.02 -2.56
C ARG A 206 0.73 22.45 -3.15
N THR A 207 1.83 21.90 -2.64
CA THR A 207 3.18 22.18 -3.18
C THR A 207 3.30 21.70 -4.62
N LEU A 208 2.86 20.47 -4.90
CA LEU A 208 2.91 19.87 -6.23
C LEU A 208 1.98 20.59 -7.24
N ALA A 209 0.83 21.11 -6.78
CA ALA A 209 -0.08 21.89 -7.62
C ALA A 209 0.56 23.21 -8.09
N ASN A 210 1.40 23.81 -7.28
CA ASN A 210 2.06 25.08 -7.55
C ASN A 210 3.42 24.91 -8.26
N ALA A 211 3.96 23.72 -8.32
CA ALA A 211 5.16 23.41 -9.09
C ALA A 211 4.81 23.35 -10.59
N ARG A 212 5.08 24.42 -11.31
CA ARG A 212 4.92 24.54 -12.77
C ARG A 212 6.21 24.20 -13.49
#